data_a7ee95fd719165864da48f4f4a6dc693
#
_entry.id   a7ee95fd719165864da48f4f4a6dc693
#
_cell.length_a   1.000
_cell.length_b   1.000
_cell.length_c   1.000
_cell.angle_alpha   90.00
_cell.angle_beta   90.00
_cell.angle_gamma   90.00
#
_symmetry.space_group_name_H-M   'P 1'
#
loop_
_entity.id
_entity.type
_entity.pdbx_description
1 polymer ?
#
loop_
_entity_poly.entity_id
_entity_poly.type
_entity_poly.pdbx_seq_one_letter_code
_entity_poly.pdbx_strand_id
1 'polypeptide(L)'
;MFTDTFKNVLNYEGVVSITSWGKETPHVTCTWNSYLVLKEDDRILLPVAGMHSTEEDLTVNPNLILTMGARQVEGFHGYQGTGFRILGTGKLINDGAEFDEMKQKFPFLRSVLEVTVSEAKQLL
;
A
#
# COMPACT_ATOMS: atom_id res chain seq x y z
N MET A 1 11.95 8.38 -3.94
CA MET A 1 10.67 8.64 -3.26
C MET A 1 10.50 7.80 -1.99
N PHE A 2 10.91 6.55 -1.98
CA PHE A 2 10.88 5.73 -0.78
C PHE A 2 12.15 5.96 0.03
N THR A 3 12.02 6.71 1.13
CA THR A 3 13.15 7.04 2.01
C THR A 3 13.55 5.83 2.84
N ASP A 4 14.74 5.90 3.45
CA ASP A 4 15.19 4.84 4.37
C ASP A 4 14.24 4.72 5.57
N THR A 5 13.71 5.83 6.06
CA THR A 5 12.73 5.82 7.16
C THR A 5 11.46 5.06 6.75
N PHE A 6 10.94 5.31 5.54
CA PHE A 6 9.79 4.59 5.03
C PHE A 6 10.06 3.08 4.94
N LYS A 7 11.22 2.72 4.36
CA LYS A 7 11.60 1.31 4.24
C LYS A 7 11.74 0.64 5.60
N ASN A 8 12.25 1.37 6.58
CA ASN A 8 12.41 0.85 7.93
C ASN A 8 11.05 0.59 8.60
N VAL A 9 10.06 1.43 8.35
CA VAL A 9 8.68 1.21 8.85
C VAL A 9 8.17 -0.16 8.38
N LEU A 10 8.44 -0.53 7.15
CA LEU A 10 7.96 -1.79 6.57
C LEU A 10 8.65 -3.03 7.14
N ASN A 11 9.74 -2.85 7.91
CA ASN A 11 10.42 -3.95 8.60
C ASN A 11 9.69 -4.36 9.89
N TYR A 12 8.73 -3.58 10.33
CA TYR A 12 7.94 -3.87 11.53
C TYR A 12 6.49 -4.08 11.15
N GLU A 13 5.86 -5.07 11.75
CA GLU A 13 4.48 -5.36 11.38
C GLU A 13 3.53 -4.29 11.90
N GLY A 14 2.53 -3.97 11.09
CA GLY A 14 1.52 -2.98 11.39
C GLY A 14 0.49 -2.97 10.29
N VAL A 15 -0.63 -2.35 10.55
CA VAL A 15 -1.73 -2.24 9.59
C VAL A 15 -1.43 -1.17 8.56
N VAL A 16 -1.67 -1.49 7.29
CA VAL A 16 -1.72 -0.51 6.21
C VAL A 16 -3.18 -0.25 5.90
N SER A 17 -3.62 0.99 6.02
CA SER A 17 -4.97 1.36 5.57
C SER A 17 -4.95 1.68 4.08
N ILE A 18 -6.04 1.32 3.39
CA ILE A 18 -6.22 1.61 1.96
C ILE A 18 -7.58 2.27 1.82
N THR A 19 -7.58 3.51 1.36
CA THR A 19 -8.80 4.27 1.12
C THR A 19 -9.01 4.44 -0.37
N SER A 20 -10.19 4.10 -0.84
CA SER A 20 -10.61 4.28 -2.22
C SER A 20 -11.99 4.92 -2.25
N TRP A 21 -12.33 5.53 -3.37
CA TRP A 21 -13.65 6.15 -3.54
C TRP A 21 -14.06 6.13 -5.01
N GLY A 22 -15.29 5.77 -5.23
CA GLY A 22 -15.92 5.79 -6.54
C GLY A 22 -17.00 6.83 -6.57
N LYS A 23 -18.26 6.42 -6.79
CA LYS A 23 -19.41 7.31 -6.89
C LYS A 23 -20.07 7.60 -5.54
N GLU A 24 -19.81 6.77 -4.54
CA GLU A 24 -20.48 6.84 -3.25
C GLU A 24 -19.48 7.14 -2.14
N THR A 25 -19.82 6.73 -0.92
CA THR A 25 -18.99 6.90 0.26
C THR A 25 -17.65 6.18 0.08
N PRO A 26 -16.55 6.77 0.54
CA PRO A 26 -15.26 6.09 0.50
C PRO A 26 -15.27 4.76 1.23
N HIS A 27 -14.49 3.82 0.73
CA HIS A 27 -14.27 2.52 1.36
C HIS A 27 -12.87 2.46 1.94
N VAL A 28 -12.74 1.88 3.12
CA VAL A 28 -11.44 1.69 3.77
C VAL A 28 -11.27 0.20 4.03
N THR A 29 -10.17 -0.34 3.58
CA THR A 29 -9.75 -1.70 3.89
C THR A 29 -8.33 -1.67 4.44
N CYS A 30 -7.75 -2.81 4.71
CA CYS A 30 -6.40 -2.84 5.25
C CYS A 30 -5.62 -4.08 4.78
N THR A 31 -4.30 -3.95 4.87
CA THR A 31 -3.35 -5.03 4.68
C THR A 31 -2.24 -4.85 5.72
N TRP A 32 -1.08 -5.44 5.53
CA TRP A 32 0.00 -5.44 6.49
C TRP A 32 1.27 -4.83 5.91
N ASN A 33 2.08 -4.18 6.76
CA ASN A 33 3.36 -3.61 6.35
C ASN A 33 4.22 -4.62 5.59
N SER A 34 4.29 -5.85 6.09
CA SER A 34 5.11 -6.91 5.49
C SER A 34 4.60 -7.41 4.13
N TYR A 35 3.39 -7.03 3.75
CA TYR A 35 2.81 -7.43 2.47
C TYR A 35 3.14 -6.46 1.34
N LEU A 36 3.70 -5.30 1.66
CA LEU A 36 4.06 -4.30 0.64
C LEU A 36 5.40 -4.65 0.00
N VAL A 37 5.41 -4.75 -1.31
CA VAL A 37 6.63 -4.99 -2.09
C VAL A 37 6.94 -3.74 -2.89
N LEU A 38 8.08 -3.11 -2.59
CA LEU A 38 8.49 -1.86 -3.24
C LEU A 38 9.22 -2.18 -4.53
N LYS A 39 8.92 -1.41 -5.58
CA LYS A 39 9.60 -1.46 -6.86
C LYS A 39 10.40 -0.18 -7.09
N GLU A 40 11.46 -0.26 -7.91
CA GLU A 40 12.41 0.84 -8.12
C GLU A 40 11.79 2.07 -8.80
N ASP A 41 10.71 1.87 -9.55
CA ASP A 41 10.03 2.94 -10.29
C ASP A 41 8.85 3.54 -9.50
N ASP A 42 9.00 3.64 -8.18
CA ASP A 42 8.01 4.24 -7.28
C ASP A 42 6.64 3.56 -7.33
N ARG A 43 6.64 2.24 -7.44
CA ARG A 43 5.44 1.44 -7.34
C ARG A 43 5.45 0.58 -6.09
N ILE A 44 4.28 0.31 -5.57
CA ILE A 44 4.06 -0.63 -4.47
C ILE A 44 3.14 -1.73 -5.00
N LEU A 45 3.53 -2.97 -4.81
CA LEU A 45 2.67 -4.13 -5.10
C LEU A 45 2.20 -4.72 -3.78
N LEU A 46 0.94 -5.08 -3.71
CA LEU A 46 0.39 -5.75 -2.54
C LEU A 46 -0.62 -6.83 -2.94
N PRO A 47 -0.71 -7.91 -2.14
CA PRO A 47 -1.62 -9.00 -2.46
C PRO A 47 -3.06 -8.63 -2.12
N VAL A 48 -3.98 -9.06 -2.99
CA VAL A 48 -5.42 -8.85 -2.80
C VAL A 48 -6.09 -10.22 -2.70
N ALA A 49 -6.78 -10.46 -1.59
CA ALA A 49 -7.62 -11.63 -1.40
C ALA A 49 -9.10 -11.24 -1.50
N GLY A 50 -9.56 -10.38 -0.58
CA GLY A 50 -10.87 -9.75 -0.64
C GLY A 50 -10.81 -8.41 -1.36
N MET A 51 -11.21 -7.32 -0.68
CA MET A 51 -11.15 -5.95 -1.19
C MET A 51 -12.10 -5.68 -2.37
N HIS A 52 -13.28 -6.30 -2.36
CA HIS A 52 -14.22 -6.14 -3.47
C HIS A 52 -14.70 -4.70 -3.67
N SER A 53 -14.93 -3.95 -2.59
CA SER A 53 -15.35 -2.55 -2.69
C SER A 53 -14.25 -1.67 -3.26
N THR A 54 -12.99 -1.93 -2.88
CA THR A 54 -11.83 -1.24 -3.44
C THR A 54 -11.72 -1.51 -4.95
N GLU A 55 -11.91 -2.76 -5.36
CA GLU A 55 -11.88 -3.12 -6.78
C GLU A 55 -12.96 -2.39 -7.57
N GLU A 56 -14.18 -2.31 -7.03
CA GLU A 56 -15.27 -1.56 -7.66
C GLU A 56 -14.93 -0.09 -7.80
N ASP A 57 -14.39 0.52 -6.74
CA ASP A 57 -14.01 1.93 -6.76
C ASP A 57 -12.98 2.19 -7.86
N LEU A 58 -12.01 1.30 -8.02
CA LEU A 58 -10.97 1.46 -9.02
C LEU A 58 -11.47 1.38 -10.47
N THR A 59 -12.65 0.82 -10.70
CA THR A 59 -13.26 0.86 -12.04
C THR A 59 -13.76 2.25 -12.39
N VAL A 60 -13.94 3.11 -11.39
CA VAL A 60 -14.51 4.47 -11.56
C VAL A 60 -13.43 5.53 -11.34
N ASN A 61 -12.57 5.33 -10.33
CA ASN A 61 -11.58 6.32 -9.91
C ASN A 61 -10.31 5.58 -9.49
N PRO A 62 -9.18 5.80 -10.16
CA PRO A 62 -7.94 5.09 -9.84
C PRO A 62 -7.20 5.62 -8.62
N ASN A 63 -7.60 6.75 -8.06
CA ASN A 63 -6.89 7.36 -6.94
C ASN A 63 -7.03 6.54 -5.65
N LEU A 64 -5.93 6.44 -4.92
CA LEU A 64 -5.85 5.73 -3.64
C LEU A 64 -5.07 6.54 -2.63
N ILE A 65 -5.41 6.34 -1.36
CA ILE A 65 -4.64 6.85 -0.23
C ILE A 65 -4.29 5.66 0.67
N LEU A 66 -3.01 5.50 0.97
CA LEU A 66 -2.55 4.50 1.93
C LEU A 66 -1.94 5.20 3.14
N THR A 67 -2.13 4.62 4.32
CA THR A 67 -1.37 5.02 5.51
C THR A 67 -0.77 3.80 6.16
N MET A 68 0.40 3.96 6.75
CA MET A 68 1.12 2.92 7.47
C MET A 68 2.02 3.54 8.51
N GLY A 69 2.40 2.75 9.50
CA GLY A 69 3.28 3.25 10.54
C GLY A 69 3.91 2.14 11.36
N ALA A 70 4.86 2.54 12.21
CA ALA A 70 5.50 1.65 13.16
C ALA A 70 5.98 2.46 14.37
N ARG A 71 5.63 1.99 15.58
CA ARG A 71 6.07 2.63 16.83
C ARG A 71 7.57 2.46 17.06
N GLN A 72 8.18 1.44 16.48
CA GLN A 72 9.59 1.12 16.66
C GLN A 72 10.53 2.05 15.90
N VAL A 73 10.02 2.80 14.94
CA VAL A 73 10.83 3.69 14.09
C VAL A 73 10.72 5.12 14.59
N GLU A 74 11.88 5.76 14.83
CA GLU A 74 11.92 7.14 15.28
C GLU A 74 11.39 8.09 14.20
N GLY A 75 10.52 9.01 14.60
CA GLY A 75 9.96 10.03 13.74
C GLY A 75 10.65 11.39 13.90
N PHE A 76 9.93 12.45 13.56
CA PHE A 76 10.46 13.81 13.63
C PHE A 76 10.81 14.19 15.08
N HIS A 77 11.94 14.87 15.22
CA HIS A 77 12.38 15.45 16.51
C HIS A 77 12.46 14.42 17.65
N GLY A 78 12.84 13.19 17.32
CA GLY A 78 12.97 12.13 18.30
C GLY A 78 11.65 11.52 18.78
N TYR A 79 10.55 11.82 18.10
CA TYR A 79 9.26 11.21 18.45
C TYR A 79 9.32 9.69 18.29
N GLN A 80 8.82 8.98 19.28
CA GLN A 80 8.82 7.51 19.25
C GLN A 80 7.66 7.00 18.42
N GLY A 81 7.99 6.57 17.21
CA GLY A 81 7.04 6.11 16.22
C GLY A 81 6.95 7.08 15.05
N THR A 82 6.63 6.55 13.88
CA THR A 82 6.40 7.38 12.70
C THR A 82 5.37 6.71 11.79
N GLY A 83 4.87 7.48 10.85
CA GLY A 83 3.91 7.00 9.88
C GLY A 83 3.99 7.80 8.61
N PHE A 84 3.44 7.24 7.55
CA PHE A 84 3.45 7.83 6.22
C PHE A 84 2.07 7.79 5.60
N ARG A 85 1.83 8.77 4.73
CA ARG A 85 0.68 8.78 3.84
C ARG A 85 1.18 8.68 2.41
N ILE A 86 0.63 7.74 1.66
CA ILE A 86 0.94 7.52 0.26
C ILE A 86 -0.26 7.95 -0.57
N LEU A 87 -0.03 8.82 -1.54
CA LEU A 87 -1.01 9.16 -2.56
C LEU A 87 -0.56 8.50 -3.85
N GLY A 88 -1.49 7.90 -4.56
CA GLY A 88 -1.17 7.23 -5.82
C GLY A 88 -2.39 6.80 -6.59
N THR A 89 -2.15 6.06 -7.65
CA THR A 89 -3.20 5.45 -8.47
C THR A 89 -3.04 3.94 -8.45
N GLY A 90 -4.17 3.24 -8.41
CA GLY A 90 -4.22 1.79 -8.30
C GLY A 90 -4.66 1.13 -9.59
N LYS A 91 -4.11 -0.06 -9.82
CA LYS A 91 -4.45 -0.91 -10.93
C LYS A 91 -4.35 -2.36 -10.49
N LEU A 92 -5.30 -3.20 -10.88
CA LEU A 92 -5.25 -4.62 -10.57
C LEU A 92 -4.46 -5.35 -11.64
N ILE A 93 -3.57 -6.24 -11.19
CA ILE A 93 -2.76 -7.10 -12.05
C ILE A 93 -3.18 -8.54 -11.78
N ASN A 94 -3.50 -9.28 -12.85
CA ASN A 94 -3.99 -10.66 -12.73
C ASN A 94 -3.13 -11.68 -13.49
N ASP A 95 -2.08 -11.24 -14.15
CA ASP A 95 -1.14 -12.08 -14.87
C ASP A 95 0.21 -11.38 -15.04
N GLY A 96 1.17 -12.11 -15.59
CA GLY A 96 2.49 -11.59 -15.89
C GLY A 96 3.53 -11.89 -14.81
N ALA A 97 4.77 -11.44 -15.06
CA ALA A 97 5.90 -11.78 -14.22
C ALA A 97 5.77 -11.27 -12.78
N GLU A 98 5.27 -10.06 -12.60
CA GLU A 98 5.09 -9.48 -11.27
C GLU A 98 3.96 -10.17 -10.50
N PHE A 99 2.89 -10.54 -11.20
CA PHE A 99 1.84 -11.34 -10.59
C PHE A 99 2.38 -12.69 -10.11
N ASP A 100 3.16 -13.37 -10.95
CA ASP A 100 3.73 -14.67 -10.60
C ASP A 100 4.67 -14.58 -9.41
N GLU A 101 5.50 -13.55 -9.36
CA GLU A 101 6.39 -13.28 -8.23
C GLU A 101 5.61 -13.10 -6.93
N MET A 102 4.56 -12.29 -6.99
CA MET A 102 3.71 -12.03 -5.82
C MET A 102 2.94 -13.28 -5.40
N LYS A 103 2.49 -14.09 -6.35
CA LYS A 103 1.79 -15.34 -6.07
C LYS A 103 2.67 -16.33 -5.33
N GLN A 104 3.94 -16.38 -5.65
CA GLN A 104 4.90 -17.22 -4.92
C GLN A 104 5.08 -16.75 -3.47
N LYS A 105 5.15 -15.44 -3.25
CA LYS A 105 5.28 -14.87 -1.90
C LYS A 105 3.99 -15.01 -1.10
N PHE A 106 2.85 -14.84 -1.74
CA PHE A 106 1.53 -14.80 -1.12
C PHE A 106 0.58 -15.74 -1.85
N PRO A 107 0.67 -17.06 -1.60
CA PRO A 107 -0.14 -18.03 -2.34
C PRO A 107 -1.65 -17.83 -2.23
N PHE A 108 -2.11 -17.14 -1.19
CA PHE A 108 -3.52 -16.87 -0.95
C PHE A 108 -4.09 -15.78 -1.85
N LEU A 109 -3.25 -15.00 -2.53
CA LEU A 109 -3.75 -13.87 -3.30
C LEU A 109 -4.60 -14.31 -4.49
N ARG A 110 -5.58 -13.49 -4.79
CA ARG A 110 -6.46 -13.61 -5.95
C ARG A 110 -6.05 -12.65 -7.05
N SER A 111 -5.51 -11.50 -6.66
CA SER A 111 -5.08 -10.44 -7.55
C SER A 111 -3.94 -9.66 -6.89
N VAL A 112 -3.26 -8.82 -7.64
CA VAL A 112 -2.24 -7.91 -7.12
C VAL A 112 -2.72 -6.49 -7.35
N LEU A 113 -2.64 -5.66 -6.31
CA LEU A 113 -2.86 -4.22 -6.44
C LEU A 113 -1.51 -3.56 -6.70
N GLU A 114 -1.39 -2.90 -7.84
CA GLU A 114 -0.24 -2.06 -8.17
C GLU A 114 -0.60 -0.62 -7.86
N VAL A 115 0.17 0.00 -6.97
CA VAL A 115 0.02 1.42 -6.64
C VAL A 115 1.19 2.18 -7.25
N THR A 116 0.88 3.08 -8.18
CA THR A 116 1.88 4.02 -8.72
C THR A 116 1.85 5.24 -7.83
N VAL A 117 2.95 5.46 -7.10
CA VAL A 117 3.01 6.47 -6.05
C VAL A 117 3.32 7.84 -6.64
N SER A 118 2.49 8.83 -6.28
CA SER A 118 2.73 10.23 -6.65
C SER A 118 3.29 11.05 -5.48
N GLU A 119 3.01 10.64 -4.25
CA GLU A 119 3.54 11.31 -3.06
C GLU A 119 3.69 10.30 -1.92
N ALA A 120 4.83 10.38 -1.23
CA ALA A 120 5.07 9.63 0.00
C ALA A 120 5.47 10.65 1.07
N LYS A 121 4.57 10.92 2.01
CA LYS A 121 4.77 11.96 3.02
C LYS A 121 4.88 11.37 4.42
N GLN A 122 5.96 11.71 5.13
CA GLN A 122 6.09 11.36 6.54
C GLN A 122 5.19 12.28 7.36
N LEU A 123 4.39 11.68 8.26
CA LEU A 123 3.38 12.38 9.04
C LEU A 123 3.82 12.68 10.48
N LEU A 124 4.65 11.82 11.04
CA LEU A 124 5.07 11.89 12.44
C LEU A 124 6.58 11.90 12.59
#